data_47f37b21806c94c631db1e16df83147c
#
_entry.id   47f37b21806c94c631db1e16df83147c
#
_cell.length_a   1.000
_cell.length_b   1.000
_cell.length_c   1.000
_cell.angle_alpha   90.00
_cell.angle_beta   90.00
_cell.angle_gamma   90.00
#
_symmetry.space_group_name_H-M   'P 1'
#
loop_
_entity.id
_entity.type
_entity.pdbx_description
1 polymer ?
#
loop_
_entity_poly.entity_id
_entity_poly.type
_entity_poly.pdbx_seq_one_letter_code
_entity_poly.pdbx_strand_id
1 'polypeptide(L)'
;MGKVCVCGSVNMDVSGYVERLPAPGETLRGSRLVYAPGGKGANQAVAAARLGADVRFFGTLGDDRFGETLSAALAGDGIDLGGLRRCDDPTGVALILVADDGENQIVVLSGANDRVEAPEPDPDARVWLTQAEVPLAAVEGTLAAARETGALAVVNAAPAGRLPAGLVARFDIAIVNETEIEALGSHLPPNVVLTLGAAGARIVPDGPSLPALPAEVIDTTGAGDALAGGLVAGLAEGRPLADALRLGLATASLCVERYGCQPAMPTRPEVDARLA
;
A
#
# COMPACT_ATOMS: atom_id res chain seq x y z
N MET A 1 -19.32 8.81 -2.32
CA MET A 1 -18.27 8.37 -1.35
C MET A 1 -17.34 9.54 -1.10
N GLY A 2 -16.65 9.56 0.04
CA GLY A 2 -15.63 10.58 0.30
C GLY A 2 -14.36 10.29 -0.52
N LYS A 3 -13.60 11.34 -0.84
CA LYS A 3 -12.36 11.22 -1.58
C LYS A 3 -11.21 10.72 -0.71
N VAL A 4 -10.41 9.80 -1.25
CA VAL A 4 -9.15 9.31 -0.69
C VAL A 4 -8.00 9.87 -1.51
N CYS A 5 -7.09 10.61 -0.88
CA CYS A 5 -5.86 11.08 -1.48
C CYS A 5 -4.71 10.16 -1.04
N VAL A 6 -4.00 9.57 -1.98
CA VAL A 6 -2.85 8.70 -1.72
C VAL A 6 -1.59 9.36 -2.25
N CYS A 7 -0.63 9.64 -1.36
CA CYS A 7 0.71 10.08 -1.74
C CYS A 7 1.68 8.91 -1.49
N GLY A 8 2.27 8.34 -2.55
CA GLY A 8 3.05 7.14 -2.36
C GLY A 8 3.81 6.65 -3.58
N SER A 9 4.44 5.49 -3.42
CA SER A 9 5.28 4.84 -4.41
C SER A 9 4.49 4.15 -5.52
N VAL A 10 5.12 4.10 -6.70
CA VAL A 10 4.68 3.30 -7.85
C VAL A 10 5.90 2.57 -8.40
N ASN A 11 5.84 1.25 -8.50
CA ASN A 11 6.95 0.42 -8.99
C ASN A 11 6.49 -0.49 -10.13
N MET A 12 7.41 -0.83 -11.01
CA MET A 12 7.28 -2.02 -11.83
C MET A 12 7.93 -3.19 -11.08
N ASP A 13 7.13 -4.18 -10.70
CA ASP A 13 7.63 -5.41 -10.09
C ASP A 13 8.10 -6.33 -11.22
N VAL A 14 9.39 -6.69 -11.17
CA VAL A 14 10.07 -7.55 -12.14
C VAL A 14 10.43 -8.85 -11.45
N SER A 15 9.61 -9.88 -11.63
CA SER A 15 9.75 -11.17 -10.96
C SER A 15 10.39 -12.21 -11.87
N GLY A 16 11.56 -12.72 -11.48
CA GLY A 16 12.26 -13.84 -12.11
C GLY A 16 12.06 -15.11 -11.27
N TYR A 17 11.58 -16.18 -11.90
CA TYR A 17 11.38 -17.48 -11.24
C TYR A 17 12.58 -18.38 -11.51
N VAL A 18 13.10 -19.00 -10.45
CA VAL A 18 14.32 -19.83 -10.46
C VAL A 18 14.09 -21.09 -9.64
N GLU A 19 14.84 -22.16 -9.94
CA GLU A 19 14.77 -23.42 -9.15
C GLU A 19 15.14 -23.18 -7.66
N ARG A 20 16.16 -22.34 -7.42
CA ARG A 20 16.60 -21.89 -6.10
C ARG A 20 17.23 -20.50 -6.21
N LEU A 21 17.36 -19.81 -5.09
CA LEU A 21 18.07 -18.55 -5.05
C LEU A 21 19.57 -18.72 -5.39
N PRO A 22 20.19 -17.84 -6.21
CA PRO A 22 21.60 -17.92 -6.54
C PRO A 22 22.48 -17.58 -5.34
N ALA A 23 23.58 -18.31 -5.18
CA ALA A 23 24.62 -17.93 -4.24
C ALA A 23 25.45 -16.73 -4.79
N PRO A 24 26.18 -15.98 -3.93
CA PRO A 24 27.05 -14.90 -4.37
C PRO A 24 28.02 -15.36 -5.46
N GLY A 25 28.04 -14.66 -6.61
CA GLY A 25 28.88 -14.97 -7.77
C GLY A 25 28.35 -16.06 -8.70
N GLU A 26 27.19 -16.63 -8.40
CA GLU A 26 26.58 -17.67 -9.21
C GLU A 26 25.68 -17.08 -10.32
N THR A 27 25.63 -17.77 -11.46
CA THR A 27 24.68 -17.48 -12.53
C THR A 27 23.73 -18.66 -12.71
N LEU A 28 22.43 -18.42 -12.49
CA LEU A 28 21.38 -19.40 -12.72
C LEU A 28 20.53 -19.02 -13.94
N ARG A 29 19.97 -20.03 -14.59
CA ARG A 29 18.96 -19.84 -15.64
C ARG A 29 17.58 -19.83 -14.98
N GLY A 30 16.84 -18.73 -15.17
CA GLY A 30 15.43 -18.66 -14.76
C GLY A 30 14.49 -19.36 -15.72
N SER A 31 13.32 -19.72 -15.23
CA SER A 31 12.26 -20.42 -15.96
C SER A 31 11.20 -19.45 -16.52
N ARG A 32 10.92 -18.34 -15.83
CA ARG A 32 9.88 -17.38 -16.17
C ARG A 32 10.25 -15.96 -15.74
N LEU A 33 9.82 -14.96 -16.52
CA LEU A 33 9.91 -13.55 -16.21
C LEU A 33 8.50 -12.94 -16.23
N VAL A 34 8.14 -12.19 -15.21
CA VAL A 34 6.83 -11.53 -15.07
C VAL A 34 7.04 -10.06 -14.72
N TYR A 35 6.28 -9.19 -15.39
CA TYR A 35 6.17 -7.77 -15.08
C TYR A 35 4.78 -7.51 -14.52
N ALA A 36 4.69 -6.85 -13.36
CA ALA A 36 3.43 -6.52 -12.75
C ALA A 36 3.46 -5.09 -12.16
N PRO A 37 2.35 -4.35 -12.20
CA PRO A 37 2.23 -3.11 -11.45
C PRO A 37 2.33 -3.36 -9.95
N GLY A 38 3.12 -2.52 -9.25
CA GLY A 38 3.38 -2.60 -7.83
C GLY A 38 3.67 -1.25 -7.20
N GLY A 39 4.33 -1.26 -6.05
CA GLY A 39 4.54 -0.10 -5.18
C GLY A 39 3.40 0.07 -4.18
N LYS A 40 3.73 0.22 -2.89
CA LYS A 40 2.73 0.28 -1.80
C LYS A 40 1.67 1.35 -2.03
N GLY A 41 2.08 2.55 -2.46
CA GLY A 41 1.15 3.64 -2.74
C GLY A 41 0.14 3.28 -3.83
N ALA A 42 0.61 2.79 -4.97
CA ALA A 42 -0.22 2.36 -6.07
C ALA A 42 -1.13 1.19 -5.71
N ASN A 43 -0.61 0.18 -4.98
CA ASN A 43 -1.37 -0.98 -4.54
C ASN A 43 -2.55 -0.58 -3.64
N GLN A 44 -2.30 0.28 -2.66
CA GLN A 44 -3.31 0.77 -1.71
C GLN A 44 -4.35 1.65 -2.40
N ALA A 45 -3.93 2.47 -3.38
CA ALA A 45 -4.81 3.29 -4.19
C ALA A 45 -5.75 2.42 -5.05
N VAL A 46 -5.22 1.40 -5.72
CA VAL A 46 -6.00 0.42 -6.51
C VAL A 46 -7.00 -0.32 -5.64
N ALA A 47 -6.57 -0.81 -4.46
CA ALA A 47 -7.46 -1.48 -3.52
C ALA A 47 -8.63 -0.57 -3.10
N ALA A 48 -8.36 0.70 -2.75
CA ALA A 48 -9.39 1.65 -2.39
C ALA A 48 -10.35 1.98 -3.55
N ALA A 49 -9.81 2.18 -4.76
CA ALA A 49 -10.59 2.50 -5.95
C ALA A 49 -11.54 1.36 -6.34
N ARG A 50 -11.07 0.10 -6.31
CA ARG A 50 -11.91 -1.07 -6.61
C ARG A 50 -13.01 -1.31 -5.58
N LEU A 51 -12.87 -0.75 -4.38
CA LEU A 51 -13.93 -0.72 -3.38
C LEU A 51 -14.88 0.49 -3.54
N GLY A 52 -14.68 1.29 -4.58
CA GLY A 52 -15.57 2.38 -4.98
C GLY A 52 -15.22 3.72 -4.34
N ALA A 53 -14.06 3.89 -3.71
CA ALA A 53 -13.59 5.19 -3.27
C ALA A 53 -13.26 6.08 -4.49
N ASP A 54 -13.52 7.38 -4.39
CA ASP A 54 -12.99 8.40 -5.30
C ASP A 54 -11.52 8.62 -4.91
N VAL A 55 -10.58 8.11 -5.71
CA VAL A 55 -9.15 8.12 -5.39
C VAL A 55 -8.39 9.10 -6.25
N ARG A 56 -7.61 10.00 -5.62
CA ARG A 56 -6.61 10.83 -6.26
C ARG A 56 -5.22 10.41 -5.83
N PHE A 57 -4.34 10.20 -6.81
CA PHE A 57 -2.99 9.71 -6.57
C PHE A 57 -1.91 10.77 -6.79
N PHE A 58 -1.01 10.90 -5.82
CA PHE A 58 0.17 11.75 -5.85
C PHE A 58 1.42 10.87 -5.82
N GLY A 59 2.25 10.99 -6.83
CA GLY A 59 3.45 10.19 -6.99
C GLY A 59 4.31 10.71 -8.13
N THR A 60 5.42 10.02 -8.42
CA THR A 60 6.29 10.38 -9.53
C THR A 60 6.71 9.13 -10.30
N LEU A 61 6.63 9.18 -11.62
CA LEU A 61 7.09 8.16 -12.55
C LEU A 61 8.21 8.71 -13.42
N GLY A 62 9.05 7.83 -13.93
CA GLY A 62 9.98 8.15 -14.99
C GLY A 62 9.28 8.40 -16.32
N ASP A 63 9.94 9.15 -17.22
CA ASP A 63 9.50 9.29 -18.60
C ASP A 63 10.01 8.10 -19.42
N ASP A 64 9.51 6.89 -19.09
CA ASP A 64 9.89 5.61 -19.66
C ASP A 64 8.69 4.67 -19.85
N ARG A 65 8.93 3.51 -20.50
CA ARG A 65 7.87 2.53 -20.77
C ARG A 65 7.20 1.98 -19.52
N PHE A 66 7.92 1.86 -18.40
CA PHE A 66 7.31 1.43 -17.14
C PHE A 66 6.37 2.49 -16.60
N GLY A 67 6.80 3.76 -16.65
CA GLY A 67 5.95 4.87 -16.28
C GLY A 67 4.67 4.96 -17.11
N GLU A 68 4.76 4.78 -18.45
CA GLU A 68 3.58 4.73 -19.33
C GLU A 68 2.63 3.60 -18.93
N THR A 69 3.17 2.38 -18.73
CA THR A 69 2.39 1.19 -18.39
C THR A 69 1.68 1.36 -17.03
N LEU A 70 2.40 1.86 -16.01
CA LEU A 70 1.87 2.03 -14.66
C LEU A 70 0.82 3.14 -14.59
N SER A 71 1.05 4.26 -15.31
CA SER A 71 0.06 5.33 -15.44
C SER A 71 -1.23 4.84 -16.08
N ALA A 72 -1.12 4.04 -17.17
CA ALA A 72 -2.29 3.46 -17.83
C ALA A 72 -3.04 2.46 -16.91
N ALA A 73 -2.31 1.66 -16.12
CA ALA A 73 -2.91 0.72 -15.17
C ALA A 73 -3.73 1.46 -14.08
N LEU A 74 -3.15 2.48 -13.46
CA LEU A 74 -3.85 3.30 -12.47
C LEU A 74 -5.09 4.01 -13.04
N ALA A 75 -4.97 4.58 -14.25
CA ALA A 75 -6.10 5.19 -14.94
C ALA A 75 -7.20 4.17 -15.26
N GLY A 76 -6.83 2.93 -15.58
CA GLY A 76 -7.75 1.82 -15.82
C GLY A 76 -8.60 1.43 -14.60
N ASP A 77 -8.09 1.64 -13.40
CA ASP A 77 -8.83 1.48 -12.14
C ASP A 77 -9.63 2.74 -11.73
N GLY A 78 -9.70 3.75 -12.60
CA GLY A 78 -10.49 4.97 -12.38
C GLY A 78 -9.87 5.96 -11.40
N ILE A 79 -8.57 5.86 -11.14
CA ILE A 79 -7.84 6.75 -10.22
C ILE A 79 -7.54 8.09 -10.90
N ASP A 80 -7.84 9.21 -10.22
CA ASP A 80 -7.44 10.55 -10.66
C ASP A 80 -5.91 10.71 -10.54
N LEU A 81 -5.26 10.90 -11.69
CA LEU A 81 -3.82 11.09 -11.82
C LEU A 81 -3.37 12.55 -11.88
N GLY A 82 -4.24 13.50 -11.56
CA GLY A 82 -3.90 14.93 -11.54
C GLY A 82 -2.76 15.30 -10.59
N GLY A 83 -2.42 14.43 -9.63
CA GLY A 83 -1.26 14.55 -8.74
C GLY A 83 -0.02 13.76 -9.15
N LEU A 84 -0.09 12.99 -10.25
CA LEU A 84 1.02 12.15 -10.73
C LEU A 84 1.96 12.98 -11.61
N ARG A 85 3.25 12.99 -11.27
CA ARG A 85 4.29 13.74 -11.99
C ARG A 85 5.18 12.82 -12.81
N ARG A 86 5.94 13.41 -13.74
CA ARG A 86 7.00 12.76 -14.51
C ARG A 86 8.34 13.42 -14.22
N CYS A 87 9.43 12.64 -14.28
CA CYS A 87 10.80 13.12 -14.16
C CYS A 87 11.76 12.32 -15.05
N ASP A 88 13.01 12.79 -15.13
CA ASP A 88 14.06 12.15 -15.94
C ASP A 88 14.68 10.90 -15.26
N ASP A 89 14.45 10.69 -13.96
CA ASP A 89 14.89 9.49 -13.28
C ASP A 89 14.06 8.28 -13.75
N PRO A 90 14.64 7.07 -13.82
CA PRO A 90 13.89 5.87 -14.17
C PRO A 90 12.72 5.60 -13.21
N THR A 91 11.64 5.05 -13.72
CA THR A 91 10.53 4.56 -12.89
C THR A 91 11.04 3.57 -11.84
N GLY A 92 10.49 3.61 -10.63
CA GLY A 92 10.83 2.68 -9.56
C GLY A 92 10.61 1.22 -9.96
N VAL A 93 11.50 0.33 -9.52
CA VAL A 93 11.47 -1.10 -9.85
C VAL A 93 11.70 -1.92 -8.59
N ALA A 94 10.91 -2.98 -8.39
CA ALA A 94 11.23 -4.05 -7.47
C ALA A 94 11.73 -5.26 -8.27
N LEU A 95 12.99 -5.66 -8.05
CA LEU A 95 13.56 -6.88 -8.60
C LEU A 95 13.29 -8.01 -7.61
N ILE A 96 12.55 -9.01 -8.07
CA ILE A 96 12.08 -10.10 -7.21
C ILE A 96 12.58 -11.43 -7.80
N LEU A 97 13.35 -12.19 -7.03
CA LEU A 97 13.66 -13.58 -7.35
C LEU A 97 12.77 -14.47 -6.50
N VAL A 98 12.10 -15.43 -7.15
CA VAL A 98 11.21 -16.39 -6.49
C VAL A 98 11.72 -17.80 -6.78
N ALA A 99 12.07 -18.54 -5.74
CA ALA A 99 12.50 -19.93 -5.84
C ALA A 99 11.29 -20.89 -5.82
N ASP A 100 11.49 -22.12 -6.33
CA ASP A 100 10.42 -23.15 -6.41
C ASP A 100 9.90 -23.58 -5.03
N ASP A 101 10.69 -23.41 -3.96
CA ASP A 101 10.29 -23.65 -2.57
C ASP A 101 9.50 -22.52 -1.92
N GLY A 102 9.30 -21.40 -2.66
CA GLY A 102 8.58 -20.21 -2.22
C GLY A 102 9.46 -19.16 -1.53
N GLU A 103 10.76 -19.41 -1.30
CA GLU A 103 11.68 -18.37 -0.83
C GLU A 103 11.81 -17.26 -1.88
N ASN A 104 11.99 -16.03 -1.42
CA ASN A 104 12.19 -14.90 -2.32
C ASN A 104 13.26 -13.93 -1.81
N GLN A 105 13.83 -13.19 -2.74
CA GLN A 105 14.71 -12.05 -2.47
C GLN A 105 14.22 -10.85 -3.27
N ILE A 106 14.12 -9.70 -2.61
CA ILE A 106 13.59 -8.47 -3.20
C ILE A 106 14.60 -7.34 -3.03
N VAL A 107 14.88 -6.66 -4.13
CA VAL A 107 15.64 -5.40 -4.14
C VAL A 107 14.76 -4.33 -4.73
N VAL A 108 14.50 -3.28 -3.94
CA VAL A 108 13.73 -2.11 -4.39
C VAL A 108 14.71 -1.02 -4.83
N LEU A 109 14.54 -0.57 -6.06
CA LEU A 109 15.22 0.57 -6.67
C LEU A 109 14.21 1.70 -6.78
N SER A 110 14.31 2.69 -5.91
CA SER A 110 13.30 3.75 -5.76
C SER A 110 13.09 4.56 -7.05
N GLY A 111 14.17 4.89 -7.77
CA GLY A 111 14.09 5.67 -9.00
C GLY A 111 13.27 6.95 -8.80
N ALA A 112 12.28 7.15 -9.67
CA ALA A 112 11.40 8.32 -9.63
C ALA A 112 10.63 8.49 -8.31
N ASN A 113 10.47 7.43 -7.49
CA ASN A 113 9.84 7.56 -6.17
C ASN A 113 10.62 8.47 -5.23
N ASP A 114 11.95 8.60 -5.40
CA ASP A 114 12.78 9.54 -4.64
C ASP A 114 12.53 11.01 -5.01
N ARG A 115 11.73 11.27 -6.06
CA ARG A 115 11.30 12.59 -6.53
C ARG A 115 9.86 12.94 -6.17
N VAL A 116 9.19 12.10 -5.40
CA VAL A 116 7.84 12.42 -4.93
C VAL A 116 7.90 13.65 -4.03
N GLU A 117 7.12 14.65 -4.38
CA GLU A 117 7.02 15.91 -3.65
C GLU A 117 5.82 15.92 -2.70
N ALA A 118 5.81 16.90 -1.79
CA ALA A 118 4.66 17.16 -0.94
C ALA A 118 3.41 17.40 -1.80
N PRO A 119 2.29 16.72 -1.53
CA PRO A 119 1.07 16.91 -2.30
C PRO A 119 0.42 18.25 -2.00
N GLU A 120 -0.25 18.81 -3.00
CA GLU A 120 -1.14 19.95 -2.79
C GLU A 120 -2.40 19.51 -2.03
N PRO A 121 -2.90 20.32 -1.07
CA PRO A 121 -4.13 20.01 -0.37
C PRO A 121 -5.32 19.85 -1.32
N ASP A 122 -6.13 18.81 -1.11
CA ASP A 122 -7.39 18.60 -1.83
C ASP A 122 -8.55 18.85 -0.85
N PRO A 123 -9.37 19.91 -1.05
CA PRO A 123 -10.42 20.28 -0.11
C PRO A 123 -11.54 19.25 0.01
N ASP A 124 -11.69 18.36 -0.97
CA ASP A 124 -12.68 17.28 -0.97
C ASP A 124 -12.18 16.01 -0.29
N ALA A 125 -10.89 15.96 0.08
CA ALA A 125 -10.29 14.81 0.73
C ALA A 125 -10.94 14.54 2.09
N ARG A 126 -11.33 13.30 2.32
CA ARG A 126 -11.72 12.78 3.64
C ARG A 126 -10.62 12.01 4.34
N VAL A 127 -9.76 11.38 3.55
CA VAL A 127 -8.64 10.57 4.04
C VAL A 127 -7.42 10.84 3.19
N TRP A 128 -6.29 11.09 3.82
CA TRP A 128 -4.98 11.09 3.23
C TRP A 128 -4.21 9.85 3.69
N LEU A 129 -3.61 9.14 2.74
CA LEU A 129 -2.83 7.93 3.00
C LEU A 129 -1.42 8.09 2.42
N THR A 130 -0.41 7.69 3.19
CA THR A 130 0.98 7.61 2.73
C THR A 130 1.70 6.39 3.31
N GLN A 131 2.89 6.08 2.79
CA GLN A 131 3.72 4.95 3.19
C GLN A 131 5.18 5.40 3.37
N ALA A 132 6.07 4.46 3.76
CA ALA A 132 7.48 4.76 3.99
C ALA A 132 8.38 4.52 2.75
N GLU A 133 7.82 4.52 1.54
CA GLU A 133 8.56 4.29 0.28
C GLU A 133 8.79 5.56 -0.55
N VAL A 134 8.50 6.72 0.01
CA VAL A 134 8.69 8.03 -0.60
C VAL A 134 9.53 8.93 0.30
N PRO A 135 10.05 10.07 -0.19
CA PRO A 135 10.84 10.98 0.63
C PRO A 135 10.09 11.46 1.87
N LEU A 136 10.82 11.66 2.95
CA LEU A 136 10.28 12.16 4.23
C LEU A 136 9.46 13.45 4.05
N ALA A 137 9.92 14.35 3.20
CA ALA A 137 9.22 15.60 2.89
C ALA A 137 7.82 15.37 2.28
N ALA A 138 7.66 14.33 1.46
CA ALA A 138 6.36 13.95 0.89
C ALA A 138 5.40 13.41 1.98
N VAL A 139 5.94 12.60 2.91
CA VAL A 139 5.18 12.09 4.07
C VAL A 139 4.74 13.23 4.98
N GLU A 140 5.64 14.17 5.30
CA GLU A 140 5.33 15.37 6.10
C GLU A 140 4.32 16.27 5.38
N GLY A 141 4.48 16.44 4.06
CA GLY A 141 3.53 17.19 3.22
C GLY A 141 2.14 16.56 3.19
N THR A 142 2.05 15.22 3.14
CA THR A 142 0.77 14.49 3.22
C THR A 142 0.06 14.76 4.55
N LEU A 143 0.79 14.73 5.65
CA LEU A 143 0.25 15.08 6.97
C LEU A 143 -0.21 16.54 7.02
N ALA A 144 0.58 17.47 6.44
CA ALA A 144 0.21 18.88 6.38
C ALA A 144 -1.07 19.11 5.55
N ALA A 145 -1.19 18.48 4.37
CA ALA A 145 -2.37 18.56 3.53
C ALA A 145 -3.63 18.01 4.24
N ALA A 146 -3.50 16.90 4.98
CA ALA A 146 -4.58 16.37 5.79
C ALA A 146 -5.03 17.35 6.88
N ARG A 147 -4.08 18.00 7.56
CA ARG A 147 -4.38 18.99 8.62
C ARG A 147 -5.04 20.25 8.04
N GLU A 148 -4.60 20.73 6.89
CA GLU A 148 -5.17 21.90 6.23
C GLU A 148 -6.61 21.66 5.79
N THR A 149 -6.92 20.48 5.30
CA THR A 149 -8.26 20.12 4.81
C THR A 149 -9.19 19.56 5.91
N GLY A 150 -8.66 19.30 7.11
CA GLY A 150 -9.42 18.66 8.19
C GLY A 150 -9.75 17.18 7.94
N ALA A 151 -9.04 16.56 7.01
CA ALA A 151 -9.17 15.14 6.67
C ALA A 151 -8.40 14.24 7.65
N LEU A 152 -8.75 12.96 7.70
CA LEU A 152 -7.97 11.96 8.45
C LEU A 152 -6.62 11.72 7.80
N ALA A 153 -5.56 11.77 8.60
CA ALA A 153 -4.19 11.42 8.19
C ALA A 153 -3.88 9.97 8.58
N VAL A 154 -3.65 9.12 7.59
CA VAL A 154 -3.32 7.70 7.76
C VAL A 154 -1.93 7.42 7.21
N VAL A 155 -1.10 6.71 7.95
CA VAL A 155 0.20 6.24 7.49
C VAL A 155 0.31 4.72 7.60
N ASN A 156 0.72 4.07 6.52
CA ASN A 156 1.25 2.71 6.60
C ASN A 156 2.76 2.82 6.81
N ALA A 157 3.25 2.55 8.02
CA ALA A 157 4.64 2.77 8.41
C ALA A 157 5.61 1.69 7.85
N ALA A 158 5.26 1.09 6.73
CA ALA A 158 6.01 0.08 6.00
C ALA A 158 6.87 0.69 4.89
N PRO A 159 8.13 0.22 4.72
CA PRO A 159 8.84 -0.75 5.55
C PRO A 159 9.36 -0.15 6.87
N ALA A 160 9.59 -1.06 7.85
CA ALA A 160 10.04 -0.69 9.19
C ALA A 160 11.30 0.19 9.21
N GLY A 161 11.36 1.14 10.14
CA GLY A 161 12.54 1.97 10.41
C GLY A 161 12.83 3.08 9.38
N ARG A 162 11.99 3.27 8.37
CA ARG A 162 12.16 4.32 7.34
C ARG A 162 11.61 5.67 7.78
N LEU A 163 10.61 5.68 8.65
CA LEU A 163 9.99 6.91 9.16
C LEU A 163 10.41 7.17 10.61
N PRO A 164 10.75 8.43 10.98
CA PRO A 164 10.94 8.80 12.37
C PRO A 164 9.68 8.55 13.18
N ALA A 165 9.79 7.84 14.31
CA ALA A 165 8.66 7.52 15.17
C ALA A 165 7.87 8.76 15.63
N GLY A 166 8.55 9.87 15.92
CA GLY A 166 7.93 11.16 16.26
C GLY A 166 7.09 11.77 15.12
N LEU A 167 7.38 11.43 13.85
CA LEU A 167 6.54 11.83 12.72
C LEU A 167 5.29 10.95 12.66
N VAL A 168 5.46 9.62 12.76
CA VAL A 168 4.34 8.66 12.72
C VAL A 168 3.33 8.97 13.82
N ALA A 169 3.79 9.32 15.02
CA ALA A 169 2.93 9.69 16.16
C ALA A 169 2.02 10.91 15.91
N ARG A 170 2.29 11.70 14.88
CA ARG A 170 1.48 12.89 14.51
C ARG A 170 0.31 12.56 13.59
N PHE A 171 0.25 11.37 13.03
CA PHE A 171 -0.89 10.91 12.22
C PHE A 171 -2.09 10.56 13.11
N ASP A 172 -3.26 10.43 12.54
CA ASP A 172 -4.47 10.02 13.29
C ASP A 172 -4.53 8.50 13.42
N ILE A 173 -4.03 7.79 12.40
CA ILE A 173 -4.02 6.33 12.34
C ILE A 173 -2.68 5.88 11.74
N ALA A 174 -2.02 4.91 12.36
CA ALA A 174 -0.93 4.15 11.74
C ALA A 174 -1.36 2.70 11.48
N ILE A 175 -0.99 2.18 10.32
CA ILE A 175 -1.10 0.75 9.97
C ILE A 175 0.32 0.19 10.06
N VAL A 176 0.50 -0.84 10.87
CA VAL A 176 1.80 -1.44 11.17
C VAL A 176 1.67 -2.95 11.37
N ASN A 177 2.75 -3.68 11.12
CA ASN A 177 2.92 -5.05 11.57
C ASN A 177 3.73 -5.12 12.88
N GLU A 178 4.01 -6.32 13.36
CA GLU A 178 4.76 -6.55 14.61
C GLU A 178 6.17 -5.96 14.58
N THR A 179 6.87 -6.07 13.46
CA THR A 179 8.22 -5.48 13.29
C THR A 179 8.18 -3.95 13.25
N GLU A 180 7.18 -3.39 12.59
CA GLU A 180 7.03 -1.95 12.44
C GLU A 180 6.64 -1.26 13.76
N ILE A 181 5.74 -1.88 14.55
CA ILE A 181 5.37 -1.32 15.86
C ILE A 181 6.54 -1.38 16.85
N GLU A 182 7.38 -2.41 16.80
CA GLU A 182 8.60 -2.48 17.62
C GLU A 182 9.56 -1.34 17.28
N ALA A 183 9.72 -1.04 15.98
CA ALA A 183 10.58 0.06 15.53
C ALA A 183 10.07 1.45 15.98
N LEU A 184 8.75 1.62 16.13
CA LEU A 184 8.15 2.87 16.62
C LEU A 184 8.25 3.04 18.15
N GLY A 185 8.34 1.94 18.90
CA GLY A 185 8.42 1.93 20.34
C GLY A 185 7.21 2.59 21.00
N SER A 186 7.44 3.60 21.88
CA SER A 186 6.36 4.30 22.59
C SER A 186 5.75 5.48 21.81
N HIS A 187 6.28 5.82 20.64
CA HIS A 187 5.82 6.95 19.85
C HIS A 187 4.72 6.53 18.87
N LEU A 188 3.55 6.25 19.39
CA LEU A 188 2.39 5.79 18.64
C LEU A 188 1.34 6.90 18.48
N PRO A 189 0.63 6.94 17.32
CA PRO A 189 -0.53 7.82 17.16
C PRO A 189 -1.71 7.37 18.04
N PRO A 190 -2.78 8.18 18.11
CA PRO A 190 -3.97 7.84 18.91
C PRO A 190 -4.60 6.49 18.55
N ASN A 191 -4.53 6.10 17.29
CA ASN A 191 -5.03 4.82 16.80
C ASN A 191 -3.96 4.10 16.00
N VAL A 192 -3.72 2.83 16.32
CA VAL A 192 -2.83 1.96 15.57
C VAL A 192 -3.59 0.72 15.15
N VAL A 193 -3.55 0.41 13.87
CA VAL A 193 -4.01 -0.86 13.33
C VAL A 193 -2.80 -1.78 13.23
N LEU A 194 -2.66 -2.66 14.21
CA LEU A 194 -1.61 -3.68 14.25
C LEU A 194 -2.08 -4.92 13.48
N THR A 195 -1.45 -5.20 12.36
CA THR A 195 -1.70 -6.39 11.56
C THR A 195 -0.92 -7.57 12.10
N LEU A 196 -1.55 -8.75 12.18
CA LEU A 196 -1.04 -9.98 12.79
C LEU A 196 -1.09 -11.16 11.80
N GLY A 197 -1.01 -10.89 10.50
CA GLY A 197 -1.08 -11.89 9.45
C GLY A 197 -2.34 -12.76 9.55
N ALA A 198 -2.19 -14.07 9.63
CA ALA A 198 -3.30 -15.02 9.75
C ALA A 198 -4.12 -14.86 11.03
N ALA A 199 -3.62 -14.20 12.07
CA ALA A 199 -4.37 -13.91 13.28
C ALA A 199 -5.32 -12.69 13.14
N GLY A 200 -5.23 -11.96 12.02
CA GLY A 200 -6.07 -10.79 11.76
C GLY A 200 -5.43 -9.47 12.10
N ALA A 201 -6.13 -8.59 12.81
CA ALA A 201 -5.60 -7.29 13.20
C ALA A 201 -6.22 -6.79 14.52
N ARG A 202 -5.52 -5.87 15.17
CA ARG A 202 -5.95 -5.26 16.42
C ARG A 202 -5.85 -3.75 16.35
N ILE A 203 -6.84 -3.06 16.90
CA ILE A 203 -6.77 -1.61 17.13
C ILE A 203 -6.19 -1.38 18.53
N VAL A 204 -5.07 -0.69 18.62
CA VAL A 204 -4.43 -0.36 19.91
C VAL A 204 -4.44 1.16 20.13
N PRO A 205 -4.47 1.61 21.43
CA PRO A 205 -4.39 0.79 22.64
C PRO A 205 -5.71 0.08 23.03
N ASP A 206 -6.87 0.70 22.85
CA ASP A 206 -8.10 0.30 23.52
C ASP A 206 -9.20 -0.29 22.60
N GLY A 207 -8.83 -0.58 21.35
CA GLY A 207 -9.78 -1.09 20.37
C GLY A 207 -9.86 -2.62 20.30
N PRO A 208 -10.80 -3.15 19.51
CA PRO A 208 -11.01 -4.58 19.37
C PRO A 208 -9.89 -5.30 18.61
N SER A 209 -9.73 -6.58 18.90
CA SER A 209 -9.06 -7.53 18.00
C SER A 209 -10.09 -8.15 17.08
N LEU A 210 -9.81 -8.12 15.78
CA LEU A 210 -10.65 -8.71 14.74
C LEU A 210 -9.87 -9.87 14.09
N PRO A 211 -10.45 -11.08 14.04
CA PRO A 211 -9.79 -12.21 13.39
C PRO A 211 -9.70 -11.99 11.89
N ALA A 212 -8.71 -12.62 11.24
CA ALA A 212 -8.71 -12.74 9.79
C ALA A 212 -9.93 -13.54 9.33
N LEU A 213 -10.46 -13.20 8.15
CA LEU A 213 -11.51 -14.03 7.56
C LEU A 213 -10.87 -15.29 6.94
N PRO A 214 -11.59 -16.43 6.96
CA PRO A 214 -11.11 -17.64 6.31
C PRO A 214 -10.78 -17.40 4.83
N ALA A 215 -9.63 -17.91 4.38
CA ALA A 215 -9.16 -17.78 3.01
C ALA A 215 -8.31 -18.99 2.60
N GLU A 216 -8.39 -19.38 1.34
CA GLU A 216 -7.46 -20.33 0.72
C GLU A 216 -6.24 -19.58 0.22
N VAL A 217 -5.16 -19.59 1.01
CA VAL A 217 -3.97 -18.76 0.74
C VAL A 217 -3.17 -19.33 -0.43
N ILE A 218 -3.07 -18.54 -1.51
CA ILE A 218 -2.26 -18.81 -2.69
C ILE A 218 -1.00 -17.94 -2.69
N ASP A 219 -1.16 -16.63 -2.43
CA ASP A 219 -0.06 -15.67 -2.44
C ASP A 219 -0.36 -14.55 -1.43
N THR A 220 0.54 -14.31 -0.50
CA THR A 220 0.37 -13.26 0.52
C THR A 220 0.83 -11.88 0.08
N THR A 221 1.36 -11.77 -1.14
CA THR A 221 1.81 -10.49 -1.72
C THR A 221 0.67 -9.47 -1.78
N GLY A 222 0.90 -8.30 -1.23
CA GLY A 222 -0.09 -7.22 -1.25
C GLY A 222 -1.22 -7.32 -0.22
N ALA A 223 -1.24 -8.35 0.66
CA ALA A 223 -2.28 -8.48 1.70
C ALA A 223 -2.36 -7.25 2.62
N GLY A 224 -1.21 -6.70 3.01
CA GLY A 224 -1.13 -5.47 3.80
C GLY A 224 -1.64 -4.25 3.04
N ASP A 225 -1.35 -4.15 1.74
CA ASP A 225 -1.83 -3.06 0.88
C ASP A 225 -3.35 -3.17 0.64
N ALA A 226 -3.86 -4.40 0.45
CA ALA A 226 -5.28 -4.68 0.35
C ALA A 226 -6.04 -4.27 1.62
N LEU A 227 -5.49 -4.62 2.80
CA LEU A 227 -6.05 -4.19 4.08
C LEU A 227 -6.05 -2.66 4.19
N ALA A 228 -4.92 -2.01 3.89
CA ALA A 228 -4.80 -0.55 3.99
C ALA A 228 -5.77 0.16 3.04
N GLY A 229 -5.86 -0.26 1.77
CA GLY A 229 -6.81 0.29 0.80
C GLY A 229 -8.27 0.09 1.22
N GLY A 230 -8.62 -1.11 1.71
CA GLY A 230 -9.96 -1.40 2.23
C GLY A 230 -10.31 -0.57 3.47
N LEU A 231 -9.36 -0.41 4.39
CA LEU A 231 -9.53 0.44 5.58
C LEU A 231 -9.83 1.89 5.20
N VAL A 232 -9.00 2.50 4.33
CA VAL A 232 -9.19 3.92 3.96
C VAL A 232 -10.45 4.14 3.12
N ALA A 233 -10.85 3.17 2.30
CA ALA A 233 -12.14 3.20 1.61
C ALA A 233 -13.31 3.24 2.62
N GLY A 234 -13.27 2.38 3.65
CA GLY A 234 -14.26 2.38 4.72
C GLY A 234 -14.29 3.67 5.54
N LEU A 235 -13.12 4.24 5.85
CA LEU A 235 -13.00 5.52 6.54
C LEU A 235 -13.57 6.68 5.70
N ALA A 236 -13.33 6.67 4.38
CA ALA A 236 -13.88 7.66 3.46
C ALA A 236 -15.40 7.57 3.33
N GLU A 237 -16.01 6.41 3.57
CA GLU A 237 -17.46 6.23 3.73
C GLU A 237 -18.00 6.78 5.05
N GLY A 238 -17.13 7.18 5.98
CA GLY A 238 -17.52 7.62 7.33
C GLY A 238 -17.78 6.48 8.31
N ARG A 239 -17.30 5.27 8.02
CA ARG A 239 -17.43 4.13 8.94
C ARG A 239 -16.57 4.35 10.19
N PRO A 240 -17.01 3.86 11.35
CA PRO A 240 -16.14 3.72 12.52
C PRO A 240 -14.89 2.88 12.19
N LEU A 241 -13.77 3.15 12.85
CA LEU A 241 -12.48 2.50 12.56
C LEU A 241 -12.54 0.96 12.60
N ALA A 242 -13.30 0.39 13.54
CA ALA A 242 -13.47 -1.06 13.64
C ALA A 242 -14.22 -1.65 12.42
N ASP A 243 -15.22 -0.95 11.89
CA ASP A 243 -15.98 -1.40 10.71
C ASP A 243 -15.17 -1.19 9.42
N ALA A 244 -14.40 -0.10 9.34
CA ALA A 244 -13.45 0.11 8.26
C ALA A 244 -12.33 -0.95 8.27
N LEU A 245 -11.85 -1.37 9.45
CA LEU A 245 -10.88 -2.47 9.57
C LEU A 245 -11.48 -3.82 9.12
N ARG A 246 -12.75 -4.09 9.41
CA ARG A 246 -13.43 -5.31 8.88
C ARG A 246 -13.45 -5.33 7.36
N LEU A 247 -13.72 -4.18 6.74
CA LEU A 247 -13.65 -4.05 5.28
C LEU A 247 -12.23 -4.32 4.77
N GLY A 248 -11.20 -3.78 5.42
CA GLY A 248 -9.79 -4.04 5.11
C GLY A 248 -9.42 -5.52 5.23
N LEU A 249 -9.83 -6.19 6.31
CA LEU A 249 -9.58 -7.62 6.52
C LEU A 249 -10.26 -8.49 5.46
N ALA A 250 -11.49 -8.16 5.07
CA ALA A 250 -12.19 -8.87 3.99
C ALA A 250 -11.49 -8.67 2.64
N THR A 251 -11.00 -7.45 2.37
CA THR A 251 -10.22 -7.15 1.17
C THR A 251 -8.93 -7.96 1.14
N ALA A 252 -8.19 -8.00 2.25
CA ALA A 252 -6.97 -8.79 2.37
C ALA A 252 -7.22 -10.30 2.21
N SER A 253 -8.31 -10.83 2.79
CA SER A 253 -8.63 -12.26 2.70
C SER A 253 -8.89 -12.71 1.26
N LEU A 254 -9.50 -11.87 0.43
CA LEU A 254 -9.73 -12.16 -0.99
C LEU A 254 -8.46 -11.96 -1.83
N CYS A 255 -7.64 -10.99 -1.47
CA CYS A 255 -6.37 -10.75 -2.14
C CYS A 255 -5.45 -11.97 -2.06
N VAL A 256 -5.31 -12.59 -0.89
CA VAL A 256 -4.42 -13.74 -0.71
C VAL A 256 -4.87 -15.02 -1.42
N GLU A 257 -6.09 -15.07 -1.94
CA GLU A 257 -6.62 -16.20 -2.74
C GLU A 257 -6.23 -16.12 -4.23
N ARG A 258 -5.37 -15.15 -4.62
CA ARG A 258 -4.97 -14.91 -6.02
C ARG A 258 -3.49 -14.57 -6.09
N TYR A 259 -2.88 -14.85 -7.25
CA TYR A 259 -1.49 -14.47 -7.50
C TYR A 259 -1.31 -12.98 -7.76
N GLY A 260 -0.21 -12.44 -7.24
CA GLY A 260 0.24 -11.06 -7.44
C GLY A 260 -0.45 -10.07 -6.51
N CYS A 261 -0.09 -8.78 -6.63
CA CYS A 261 -0.63 -7.73 -5.78
C CYS A 261 -1.84 -7.04 -6.45
N GLN A 262 -1.63 -6.09 -7.38
CA GLN A 262 -2.74 -5.36 -8.01
C GLN A 262 -3.72 -6.27 -8.79
N PRO A 263 -3.27 -7.31 -9.51
CA PRO A 263 -4.21 -8.25 -10.13
C PRO A 263 -5.11 -8.99 -9.14
N ALA A 264 -4.64 -9.20 -7.91
CA ALA A 264 -5.36 -9.91 -6.85
C ALA A 264 -6.36 -9.02 -6.07
N MET A 265 -6.26 -7.68 -6.18
CA MET A 265 -7.16 -6.77 -5.45
C MET A 265 -8.62 -7.01 -5.83
N PRO A 266 -9.48 -7.31 -4.85
CA PRO A 266 -10.90 -7.61 -5.10
C PRO A 266 -11.70 -6.35 -5.42
N THR A 267 -12.87 -6.57 -6.00
CA THR A 267 -13.90 -5.55 -6.22
C THR A 267 -14.84 -5.43 -5.02
N ARG A 268 -15.57 -4.33 -4.94
CA ARG A 268 -16.54 -4.08 -3.86
C ARG A 268 -17.61 -5.20 -3.74
N PRO A 269 -18.24 -5.69 -4.82
CA PRO A 269 -19.21 -6.78 -4.73
C PRO A 269 -18.64 -8.07 -4.14
N GLU A 270 -17.37 -8.40 -4.44
CA GLU A 270 -16.70 -9.58 -3.88
C GLU A 270 -16.49 -9.42 -2.37
N VAL A 271 -16.05 -8.22 -1.93
CA VAL A 271 -15.84 -7.94 -0.51
C VAL A 271 -17.15 -7.91 0.26
N ASP A 272 -18.22 -7.32 -0.30
CA ASP A 272 -19.53 -7.31 0.35
C ASP A 272 -20.10 -8.75 0.48
N ALA A 273 -19.88 -9.61 -0.53
CA ALA A 273 -20.26 -11.03 -0.46
C ALA A 273 -19.45 -11.81 0.61
N ARG A 274 -18.18 -11.46 0.83
CA ARG A 274 -17.34 -12.07 1.88
C ARG A 274 -17.78 -11.67 3.29
N LEU A 275 -18.39 -10.49 3.44
CA LEU A 275 -18.87 -9.96 4.72
C LEU A 275 -20.31 -10.35 5.08
N ALA A 276 -21.08 -10.84 4.10
CA ALA A 276 -22.47 -11.27 4.28
C ALA A 276 -22.56 -12.61 5.03
#